data_7fa1c979efe28defb4a4d3e8fb1aaa85
#
_entry.id   7fa1c979efe28defb4a4d3e8fb1aaa85
#
_cell.length_a   1.000
_cell.length_b   1.000
_cell.length_c   1.000
_cell.angle_alpha   90.00
_cell.angle_beta   90.00
_cell.angle_gamma   90.00
#
_symmetry.space_group_name_H-M   'P 1'
#
loop_
_entity.id
_entity.type
_entity.pdbx_description
1 polymer ?
#
loop_
_entity_poly.entity_id
_entity_poly.type
_entity_poly.pdbx_seq_one_letter_code
_entity_poly.pdbx_strand_id
1 'polypeptide(L)'
;MKKITAALLCVMLVICTSVTAFGATKSDVKQKTDTAVAFAFDGNYSKNGYDVSSSKNLYILARSGADISAYTDAYFKSVAQAASESKLTDPGTIGMAVCIAKAAGIDPENANGVNLADALKNADVSVVSSPYNYFYAIEAAKALGLNDTVKALSDTLAKYYTVGTGTDFWNGYGTSPDDLAMFILAMKTAGAYDEYTEDAYKLLETYYTENGYSNYGANADSTALALAAYSIAGNTEKADAVYDILIKNFYDEKTGGFKADYDEYYATADAVFALSFYMPIAQEDGQESTTAPETTTQAQTTTAADNKNSDTSKKSPSTGVEIAPAIGAAAVALMAFAAAAKKKKA
;
A
#
# COMPACT_ATOMS: atom_id res chain seq x y z
N MET A 1 40.76 12.90 -35.16
CA MET A 1 39.38 12.49 -35.43
C MET A 1 38.90 11.40 -34.50
N LYS A 2 39.62 10.28 -34.26
CA LYS A 2 39.17 9.16 -33.39
C LYS A 2 38.90 9.54 -31.92
N LYS A 3 39.57 10.57 -31.36
CA LYS A 3 39.36 11.00 -29.95
C LYS A 3 38.11 11.89 -29.77
N ILE A 4 37.67 12.60 -30.79
CA ILE A 4 36.47 13.45 -30.77
C ILE A 4 35.21 12.59 -30.89
N THR A 5 35.26 11.48 -31.67
CA THR A 5 34.16 10.55 -31.82
C THR A 5 33.87 9.77 -30.53
N ALA A 6 34.93 9.42 -29.77
CA ALA A 6 34.75 8.73 -28.47
C ALA A 6 34.14 9.65 -27.41
N ALA A 7 34.53 10.94 -27.37
CA ALA A 7 33.95 11.91 -26.44
C ALA A 7 32.48 12.21 -26.75
N LEU A 8 32.10 12.30 -28.05
CA LEU A 8 30.69 12.46 -28.45
C LEU A 8 29.84 11.24 -28.13
N LEU A 9 30.40 10.02 -28.26
CA LEU A 9 29.69 8.78 -27.91
C LEU A 9 29.47 8.66 -26.40
N CYS A 10 30.46 9.07 -25.58
CA CYS A 10 30.29 9.12 -24.10
C CYS A 10 29.25 10.17 -23.67
N VAL A 11 29.21 11.33 -24.33
CA VAL A 11 28.20 12.37 -24.02
C VAL A 11 26.80 11.90 -24.45
N MET A 12 26.64 11.21 -25.58
CA MET A 12 25.35 10.62 -25.95
C MET A 12 24.93 9.47 -25.04
N LEU A 13 25.86 8.65 -24.53
CA LEU A 13 25.51 7.58 -23.57
C LEU A 13 25.11 8.12 -22.20
N VAL A 14 25.65 9.24 -21.77
CA VAL A 14 25.28 9.89 -20.50
C VAL A 14 23.91 10.59 -20.60
N ILE A 15 23.52 11.07 -21.78
CA ILE A 15 22.20 11.69 -22.00
C ILE A 15 21.08 10.63 -22.07
N CYS A 16 21.40 9.36 -22.38
CA CYS A 16 20.40 8.28 -22.47
C CYS A 16 20.10 7.58 -21.13
N THR A 17 20.72 7.94 -20.00
CA THR A 17 20.52 7.23 -18.73
C THR A 17 19.85 8.07 -17.63
N SER A 18 19.50 9.31 -17.89
CA SER A 18 18.60 10.06 -17.00
C SER A 18 17.17 9.93 -17.50
N VAL A 19 16.59 8.75 -17.41
CA VAL A 19 15.13 8.64 -17.30
C VAL A 19 14.83 9.18 -15.91
N THR A 20 14.64 10.49 -15.82
CA THR A 20 13.94 11.04 -14.65
C THR A 20 12.57 10.38 -14.66
N ALA A 21 12.27 9.58 -13.65
CA ALA A 21 10.91 9.13 -13.41
C ALA A 21 10.07 10.40 -13.23
N PHE A 22 9.31 10.74 -14.27
CA PHE A 22 8.32 11.80 -14.17
C PHE A 22 7.12 11.14 -13.49
N GLY A 23 6.74 11.60 -12.30
CA GLY A 23 5.53 11.12 -11.64
C GLY A 23 4.33 11.25 -12.57
N ALA A 24 3.37 10.34 -12.42
CA ALA A 24 2.16 10.37 -13.23
C ALA A 24 1.34 11.62 -12.95
N THR A 25 0.63 12.13 -13.99
CA THR A 25 -0.29 13.24 -13.81
C THR A 25 -1.60 12.76 -13.15
N LYS A 26 -2.34 13.68 -12.54
CA LYS A 26 -3.66 13.37 -11.96
C LYS A 26 -4.63 12.80 -12.98
N SER A 27 -4.60 13.29 -14.23
CA SER A 27 -5.43 12.74 -15.31
C SER A 27 -5.05 11.31 -15.67
N ASP A 28 -3.77 10.97 -15.71
CA ASP A 28 -3.30 9.61 -15.96
C ASP A 28 -3.74 8.65 -14.85
N VAL A 29 -3.52 9.04 -13.59
CA VAL A 29 -3.94 8.24 -12.43
C VAL A 29 -5.45 8.05 -12.43
N LYS A 30 -6.22 9.12 -12.72
CA LYS A 30 -7.68 9.03 -12.81
C LYS A 30 -8.12 8.07 -13.90
N GLN A 31 -7.54 8.15 -15.10
CA GLN A 31 -7.87 7.26 -16.19
C GLN A 31 -7.61 5.79 -15.83
N LYS A 32 -6.46 5.48 -15.21
CA LYS A 32 -6.15 4.13 -14.74
C LYS A 32 -7.12 3.66 -13.66
N THR A 33 -7.47 4.54 -12.73
CA THR A 33 -8.47 4.25 -11.70
C THR A 33 -9.84 3.95 -12.30
N ASP A 34 -10.34 4.80 -13.21
CA ASP A 34 -11.66 4.61 -13.83
C ASP A 34 -11.75 3.29 -14.59
N THR A 35 -10.71 2.92 -15.36
CA THR A 35 -10.68 1.64 -16.09
C THR A 35 -10.55 0.43 -15.17
N ALA A 36 -9.79 0.55 -14.08
CA ALA A 36 -9.67 -0.50 -13.07
C ALA A 36 -10.99 -0.69 -12.29
N VAL A 37 -11.69 0.40 -11.98
CA VAL A 37 -13.05 0.36 -11.39
C VAL A 37 -14.01 -0.37 -12.33
N ALA A 38 -14.03 -0.01 -13.62
CA ALA A 38 -14.89 -0.68 -14.59
C ALA A 38 -14.58 -2.18 -14.69
N PHE A 39 -13.32 -2.58 -14.68
CA PHE A 39 -12.93 -3.98 -14.70
C PHE A 39 -13.37 -4.75 -13.44
N ALA A 40 -12.94 -4.30 -12.25
CA ALA A 40 -13.14 -5.06 -11.02
C ALA A 40 -14.56 -4.93 -10.47
N PHE A 41 -15.11 -3.72 -10.46
CA PHE A 41 -16.37 -3.47 -9.76
C PHE A 41 -17.56 -3.68 -10.71
N ASP A 42 -17.65 -3.00 -11.84
CA ASP A 42 -18.75 -3.18 -12.80
C ASP A 42 -18.69 -4.56 -13.45
N GLY A 43 -17.47 -5.06 -13.72
CA GLY A 43 -17.23 -6.37 -14.29
C GLY A 43 -17.56 -7.54 -13.34
N ASN A 44 -17.46 -7.36 -12.02
CA ASN A 44 -17.58 -8.46 -11.05
C ASN A 44 -18.29 -8.09 -9.75
N TYR A 45 -17.69 -7.23 -8.90
CA TYR A 45 -18.15 -7.05 -7.52
C TYR A 45 -19.52 -6.41 -7.38
N SER A 46 -19.93 -5.53 -8.30
CA SER A 46 -21.23 -4.85 -8.25
C SER A 46 -22.40 -5.70 -8.75
N LYS A 47 -22.14 -6.86 -9.39
CA LYS A 47 -23.19 -7.69 -10.02
C LYS A 47 -24.27 -8.15 -9.06
N ASN A 48 -23.90 -8.42 -7.82
CA ASN A 48 -24.81 -8.93 -6.78
C ASN A 48 -25.22 -7.84 -5.77
N GLY A 49 -24.84 -6.58 -6.04
CA GLY A 49 -24.94 -5.49 -5.06
C GLY A 49 -23.96 -5.66 -3.92
N TYR A 50 -24.14 -4.83 -2.88
CA TYR A 50 -23.27 -4.84 -1.71
C TYR A 50 -24.07 -5.01 -0.42
N ASP A 51 -23.52 -5.77 0.49
CA ASP A 51 -24.00 -5.94 1.86
C ASP A 51 -22.83 -5.75 2.86
N VAL A 52 -23.10 -5.92 4.14
CA VAL A 52 -22.09 -5.74 5.19
C VAL A 52 -20.89 -6.69 5.06
N SER A 53 -21.06 -7.86 4.42
CA SER A 53 -19.97 -8.82 4.20
C SER A 53 -19.01 -8.39 3.07
N SER A 54 -19.48 -7.52 2.18
CA SER A 54 -18.74 -6.95 1.07
C SER A 54 -18.28 -5.49 1.32
N SER A 55 -18.28 -5.05 2.58
CA SER A 55 -17.92 -3.68 2.98
C SER A 55 -16.58 -3.20 2.39
N LYS A 56 -15.54 -4.07 2.34
CA LYS A 56 -14.23 -3.72 1.76
C LYS A 56 -14.38 -3.24 0.32
N ASN A 57 -15.13 -3.96 -0.50
CA ASN A 57 -15.27 -3.62 -1.91
C ASN A 57 -16.03 -2.31 -2.12
N LEU A 58 -17.15 -2.11 -1.40
CA LEU A 58 -17.89 -0.86 -1.48
C LEU A 58 -17.10 0.34 -0.92
N TYR A 59 -16.32 0.12 0.14
CA TYR A 59 -15.41 1.12 0.70
C TYR A 59 -14.33 1.54 -0.33
N ILE A 60 -13.69 0.58 -1.01
CA ILE A 60 -12.70 0.88 -2.06
C ILE A 60 -13.34 1.65 -3.21
N LEU A 61 -14.52 1.22 -3.67
CA LEU A 61 -15.27 1.91 -4.71
C LEU A 61 -15.60 3.36 -4.30
N ALA A 62 -16.10 3.56 -3.08
CA ALA A 62 -16.38 4.88 -2.53
C ALA A 62 -15.12 5.76 -2.45
N ARG A 63 -14.00 5.16 -2.01
CA ARG A 63 -12.71 5.86 -1.89
C ARG A 63 -12.11 6.26 -3.24
N SER A 64 -12.38 5.53 -4.31
CA SER A 64 -11.96 5.87 -5.66
C SER A 64 -12.65 7.13 -6.22
N GLY A 65 -13.68 7.62 -5.53
CA GLY A 65 -14.52 8.74 -5.98
C GLY A 65 -15.63 8.33 -6.95
N ALA A 66 -15.86 7.04 -7.15
CA ALA A 66 -16.97 6.55 -7.96
C ALA A 66 -18.32 6.83 -7.28
N ASP A 67 -19.36 6.99 -8.09
CA ASP A 67 -20.73 7.15 -7.59
C ASP A 67 -21.24 5.81 -7.03
N ILE A 68 -21.48 5.77 -5.72
CA ILE A 68 -22.00 4.62 -5.00
C ILE A 68 -23.49 4.69 -4.66
N SER A 69 -24.17 5.73 -5.11
CA SER A 69 -25.57 6.01 -4.74
C SER A 69 -26.53 4.85 -5.01
N ALA A 70 -26.31 4.11 -6.09
CA ALA A 70 -27.12 2.95 -6.45
C ALA A 70 -27.04 1.78 -5.44
N TYR A 71 -26.02 1.75 -4.59
CA TYR A 71 -25.76 0.62 -3.66
C TYR A 71 -26.07 0.96 -2.20
N THR A 72 -26.14 2.23 -1.84
CA THR A 72 -26.18 2.69 -0.44
C THR A 72 -27.40 2.20 0.32
N ASP A 73 -28.60 2.23 -0.29
CA ASP A 73 -29.83 1.80 0.37
C ASP A 73 -29.80 0.32 0.78
N ALA A 74 -29.38 -0.55 -0.15
CA ALA A 74 -29.29 -1.98 0.11
C ALA A 74 -28.20 -2.28 1.15
N TYR A 75 -27.05 -1.61 1.02
CA TYR A 75 -25.93 -1.75 1.94
C TYR A 75 -26.32 -1.34 3.37
N PHE A 76 -26.88 -0.15 3.59
CA PHE A 76 -27.23 0.30 4.94
C PHE A 76 -28.43 -0.44 5.53
N LYS A 77 -29.32 -1.05 4.73
CA LYS A 77 -30.31 -2.03 5.22
C LYS A 77 -29.62 -3.27 5.80
N SER A 78 -28.58 -3.79 5.12
CA SER A 78 -27.82 -4.95 5.62
C SER A 78 -27.03 -4.60 6.88
N VAL A 79 -26.45 -3.40 6.96
CA VAL A 79 -25.78 -2.87 8.18
C VAL A 79 -26.77 -2.80 9.35
N ALA A 80 -27.96 -2.26 9.13
CA ALA A 80 -29.00 -2.16 10.15
C ALA A 80 -29.47 -3.55 10.62
N GLN A 81 -29.61 -4.50 9.70
CA GLN A 81 -29.91 -5.88 10.06
C GLN A 81 -28.79 -6.48 10.91
N ALA A 82 -27.52 -6.37 10.50
CA ALA A 82 -26.39 -6.88 11.26
C ALA A 82 -26.31 -6.26 12.68
N ALA A 83 -26.58 -4.95 12.80
CA ALA A 83 -26.65 -4.27 14.09
C ALA A 83 -27.76 -4.81 14.97
N SER A 84 -28.97 -5.02 14.41
CA SER A 84 -30.13 -5.57 15.16
C SER A 84 -29.91 -7.00 15.64
N GLU A 85 -29.10 -7.76 14.91
CA GLU A 85 -28.70 -9.13 15.24
C GLU A 85 -27.44 -9.20 16.12
N SER A 86 -26.92 -8.06 16.58
CA SER A 86 -25.65 -7.96 17.35
C SER A 86 -24.43 -8.57 16.63
N LYS A 87 -24.44 -8.55 15.30
CA LYS A 87 -23.34 -9.05 14.45
C LYS A 87 -22.40 -7.96 13.95
N LEU A 88 -22.74 -6.69 14.10
CA LEU A 88 -21.91 -5.55 13.73
C LEU A 88 -20.96 -5.22 14.90
N THR A 89 -19.93 -6.03 15.08
CA THR A 89 -19.02 -5.94 16.25
C THR A 89 -17.58 -5.64 15.91
N ASP A 90 -17.13 -5.95 14.67
CA ASP A 90 -15.76 -5.71 14.24
C ASP A 90 -15.53 -4.21 13.96
N PRO A 91 -14.57 -3.56 14.65
CA PRO A 91 -14.28 -2.14 14.45
C PRO A 91 -13.92 -1.77 13.01
N GLY A 92 -13.24 -2.67 12.27
CA GLY A 92 -12.88 -2.44 10.86
C GLY A 92 -14.11 -2.38 9.95
N THR A 93 -15.04 -3.31 10.13
CA THR A 93 -16.31 -3.32 9.39
C THR A 93 -17.15 -2.08 9.69
N ILE A 94 -17.25 -1.70 10.98
CA ILE A 94 -17.94 -0.46 11.38
C ILE A 94 -17.22 0.74 10.76
N GLY A 95 -15.89 0.76 10.76
CA GLY A 95 -15.09 1.82 10.17
C GLY A 95 -15.33 1.98 8.68
N MET A 96 -15.35 0.89 7.92
CA MET A 96 -15.71 0.92 6.49
C MET A 96 -17.13 1.48 6.28
N ALA A 97 -18.11 1.06 7.10
CA ALA A 97 -19.47 1.59 7.00
C ALA A 97 -19.55 3.10 7.28
N VAL A 98 -18.79 3.61 8.24
CA VAL A 98 -18.65 5.07 8.49
C VAL A 98 -18.09 5.78 7.26
N CYS A 99 -17.01 5.28 6.67
CA CYS A 99 -16.38 5.89 5.51
C CYS A 99 -17.31 5.89 4.29
N ILE A 100 -18.05 4.79 4.06
CA ILE A 100 -19.06 4.67 3.01
C ILE A 100 -20.20 5.67 3.25
N ALA A 101 -20.70 5.81 4.49
CA ALA A 101 -21.73 6.78 4.83
C ALA A 101 -21.28 8.21 4.50
N LYS A 102 -20.07 8.59 4.91
CA LYS A 102 -19.52 9.93 4.63
C LYS A 102 -19.35 10.17 3.12
N ALA A 103 -18.86 9.20 2.37
CA ALA A 103 -18.73 9.31 0.92
C ALA A 103 -20.08 9.44 0.22
N ALA A 104 -21.12 8.80 0.74
CA ALA A 104 -22.50 8.90 0.22
C ALA A 104 -23.27 10.14 0.72
N GLY A 105 -22.66 10.99 1.58
CA GLY A 105 -23.36 12.12 2.20
C GLY A 105 -24.42 11.73 3.23
N ILE A 106 -24.33 10.49 3.76
CA ILE A 106 -25.20 9.97 4.82
C ILE A 106 -24.56 10.28 6.18
N ASP A 107 -25.39 10.71 7.13
CA ASP A 107 -24.95 10.96 8.50
C ASP A 107 -24.59 9.65 9.22
N PRO A 108 -23.31 9.45 9.63
CA PRO A 108 -22.91 8.26 10.37
C PRO A 108 -23.59 8.09 11.72
N GLU A 109 -24.14 9.15 12.33
CA GLU A 109 -24.91 9.06 13.56
C GLU A 109 -26.33 8.50 13.34
N ASN A 110 -26.78 8.45 12.07
CA ASN A 110 -28.10 7.91 11.71
C ASN A 110 -28.12 7.23 10.33
N ALA A 111 -27.24 6.28 10.12
CA ALA A 111 -27.18 5.52 8.87
C ALA A 111 -28.26 4.41 8.87
N ASN A 112 -29.41 4.69 8.28
CA ASN A 112 -30.58 3.81 8.28
C ASN A 112 -31.01 3.36 9.72
N GLY A 113 -30.99 4.30 10.67
CA GLY A 113 -31.37 4.05 12.07
C GLY A 113 -30.23 3.47 12.93
N VAL A 114 -29.03 3.29 12.38
CA VAL A 114 -27.85 2.83 13.13
C VAL A 114 -26.95 4.03 13.41
N ASN A 115 -26.56 4.24 14.68
CA ASN A 115 -25.52 5.18 15.04
C ASN A 115 -24.15 4.49 14.94
N LEU A 116 -23.51 4.62 13.76
CA LEU A 116 -22.20 4.03 13.50
C LEU A 116 -21.07 4.71 14.30
N ALA A 117 -21.22 6.00 14.62
CA ALA A 117 -20.24 6.73 15.42
C ALA A 117 -20.18 6.16 16.85
N ASP A 118 -21.33 5.97 17.48
CA ASP A 118 -21.41 5.31 18.78
C ASP A 118 -20.99 3.83 18.74
N ALA A 119 -21.37 3.11 17.68
CA ALA A 119 -20.94 1.73 17.47
C ALA A 119 -19.41 1.62 17.43
N LEU A 120 -18.73 2.49 16.67
CA LEU A 120 -17.28 2.51 16.58
C LEU A 120 -16.61 2.93 17.90
N LYS A 121 -17.16 3.95 18.57
CA LYS A 121 -16.66 4.44 19.85
C LYS A 121 -16.69 3.38 20.95
N ASN A 122 -17.72 2.53 20.94
CA ASN A 122 -17.96 1.51 21.97
C ASN A 122 -17.49 0.11 21.52
N ALA A 123 -16.90 -0.02 20.33
CA ALA A 123 -16.42 -1.30 19.84
C ALA A 123 -15.23 -1.82 20.66
N ASP A 124 -15.18 -3.13 20.83
CA ASP A 124 -14.03 -3.78 21.47
C ASP A 124 -12.84 -3.82 20.53
N VAL A 125 -11.85 -2.98 20.78
CA VAL A 125 -10.64 -2.88 19.95
C VAL A 125 -9.77 -4.15 20.01
N SER A 126 -10.00 -5.03 21.00
CA SER A 126 -9.23 -6.27 21.14
C SER A 126 -9.67 -7.38 20.18
N VAL A 127 -10.84 -7.25 19.57
CA VAL A 127 -11.35 -8.25 18.60
C VAL A 127 -10.89 -8.00 17.17
N VAL A 128 -10.15 -6.91 16.91
CA VAL A 128 -9.64 -6.58 15.58
C VAL A 128 -8.59 -7.63 15.18
N SER A 129 -8.83 -8.32 14.09
CA SER A 129 -8.10 -9.53 13.70
C SER A 129 -7.02 -9.33 12.64
N SER A 130 -6.87 -8.12 12.09
CA SER A 130 -5.91 -7.85 11.02
C SER A 130 -5.48 -6.39 10.97
N PRO A 131 -4.26 -6.08 10.42
CA PRO A 131 -3.81 -4.71 10.23
C PRO A 131 -4.73 -3.91 9.32
N TYR A 132 -5.40 -4.55 8.36
CA TYR A 132 -6.39 -3.93 7.49
C TYR A 132 -7.57 -3.35 8.29
N ASN A 133 -8.13 -4.16 9.19
CA ASN A 133 -9.28 -3.74 10.01
C ASN A 133 -8.90 -2.62 10.98
N TYR A 134 -7.66 -2.60 11.51
CA TYR A 134 -7.16 -1.46 12.29
C TYR A 134 -7.12 -0.18 11.47
N PHE A 135 -6.61 -0.25 10.23
CA PHE A 135 -6.56 0.92 9.36
C PHE A 135 -7.96 1.50 9.11
N TYR A 136 -8.93 0.67 8.71
CA TYR A 136 -10.30 1.13 8.43
C TYR A 136 -10.97 1.74 9.67
N ALA A 137 -10.77 1.14 10.84
CA ALA A 137 -11.31 1.67 12.10
C ALA A 137 -10.65 3.00 12.50
N ILE A 138 -9.33 3.13 12.36
CA ILE A 138 -8.58 4.36 12.67
C ILE A 138 -8.97 5.48 11.73
N GLU A 139 -9.07 5.21 10.42
CA GLU A 139 -9.48 6.20 9.43
C GLU A 139 -10.88 6.77 9.76
N ALA A 140 -11.82 5.89 10.03
CA ALA A 140 -13.18 6.28 10.41
C ALA A 140 -13.23 7.07 11.71
N ALA A 141 -12.54 6.57 12.76
CA ALA A 141 -12.47 7.26 14.05
C ALA A 141 -11.84 8.66 13.91
N LYS A 142 -10.78 8.79 13.11
CA LYS A 142 -10.17 10.09 12.79
C LYS A 142 -11.15 11.02 12.08
N ALA A 143 -11.87 10.50 11.08
CA ALA A 143 -12.86 11.25 10.31
C ALA A 143 -14.07 11.72 11.15
N LEU A 144 -14.34 11.05 12.28
CA LEU A 144 -15.38 11.41 13.27
C LEU A 144 -14.84 12.23 14.45
N GLY A 145 -13.52 12.47 14.52
CA GLY A 145 -12.92 13.17 15.66
C GLY A 145 -12.88 12.35 16.96
N LEU A 146 -13.01 11.03 16.91
CA LEU A 146 -12.99 10.11 18.05
C LEU A 146 -11.54 9.83 18.50
N ASN A 147 -10.86 10.84 19.04
CA ASN A 147 -9.43 10.79 19.35
C ASN A 147 -9.06 9.67 20.35
N ASP A 148 -9.90 9.41 21.35
CA ASP A 148 -9.67 8.33 22.33
C ASP A 148 -9.75 6.94 21.65
N THR A 149 -10.67 6.76 20.70
CA THR A 149 -10.79 5.53 19.89
C THR A 149 -9.58 5.37 18.98
N VAL A 150 -9.13 6.45 18.30
CA VAL A 150 -7.88 6.44 17.50
C VAL A 150 -6.71 5.99 18.35
N LYS A 151 -6.57 6.57 19.55
CA LYS A 151 -5.49 6.20 20.49
C LYS A 151 -5.58 4.74 20.92
N ALA A 152 -6.75 4.25 21.31
CA ALA A 152 -6.95 2.87 21.75
C ALA A 152 -6.61 1.86 20.64
N LEU A 153 -7.04 2.14 19.40
CA LEU A 153 -6.74 1.31 18.24
C LEU A 153 -5.24 1.32 17.92
N SER A 154 -4.60 2.48 17.87
CA SER A 154 -3.16 2.58 17.55
C SER A 154 -2.29 1.98 18.66
N ASP A 155 -2.62 2.17 19.93
CA ASP A 155 -1.91 1.54 21.04
C ASP A 155 -2.03 0.00 21.01
N THR A 156 -3.18 -0.50 20.57
CA THR A 156 -3.38 -1.95 20.45
C THR A 156 -2.64 -2.51 19.25
N LEU A 157 -2.70 -1.83 18.10
CA LEU A 157 -1.95 -2.18 16.90
C LEU A 157 -0.43 -2.21 17.15
N ALA A 158 0.09 -1.21 17.90
CA ALA A 158 1.51 -1.12 18.23
C ALA A 158 2.03 -2.33 19.02
N LYS A 159 1.19 -3.06 19.76
CA LYS A 159 1.59 -4.27 20.50
C LYS A 159 1.96 -5.44 19.60
N TYR A 160 1.50 -5.43 18.37
CA TYR A 160 1.84 -6.44 17.36
C TYR A 160 3.10 -6.11 16.58
N TYR A 161 3.75 -4.97 16.87
CA TYR A 161 4.93 -4.52 16.15
C TYR A 161 6.18 -4.66 17.02
N THR A 162 7.25 -5.24 16.43
CA THR A 162 8.58 -5.31 17.05
C THR A 162 9.60 -4.65 16.14
N VAL A 163 10.31 -3.64 16.62
CA VAL A 163 11.35 -2.92 15.87
C VAL A 163 12.39 -3.90 15.34
N GLY A 164 12.73 -3.79 14.07
CA GLY A 164 13.67 -4.65 13.36
C GLY A 164 13.12 -6.02 12.93
N THR A 165 11.88 -6.36 13.33
CA THR A 165 11.24 -7.64 12.99
C THR A 165 9.94 -7.47 12.22
N GLY A 166 9.21 -6.37 12.49
CA GLY A 166 7.92 -6.07 11.89
C GLY A 166 6.74 -6.54 12.72
N THR A 167 5.63 -6.85 12.03
CA THR A 167 4.37 -7.25 12.65
C THR A 167 4.27 -8.76 12.86
N ASP A 168 3.60 -9.18 13.93
CA ASP A 168 3.24 -10.59 14.16
C ASP A 168 1.73 -10.71 14.43
N PHE A 169 0.91 -10.39 13.44
CA PHE A 169 -0.54 -10.58 13.51
C PHE A 169 -0.95 -12.04 13.39
N TRP A 170 -0.16 -12.85 12.73
CA TRP A 170 -0.54 -14.19 12.31
C TRP A 170 0.16 -15.28 13.13
N ASN A 171 0.56 -14.98 14.39
CA ASN A 171 1.11 -15.94 15.35
C ASN A 171 2.25 -16.81 14.78
N GLY A 172 3.36 -16.17 14.39
CA GLY A 172 4.58 -16.86 13.96
C GLY A 172 4.71 -17.09 12.45
N TYR A 173 3.80 -16.57 11.63
CA TYR A 173 4.01 -16.54 10.17
C TYR A 173 4.96 -15.42 9.71
N GLY A 174 5.37 -14.56 10.65
CA GLY A 174 6.22 -13.41 10.36
C GLY A 174 5.48 -12.26 9.70
N THR A 175 6.23 -11.21 9.38
CA THR A 175 5.70 -10.04 8.70
C THR A 175 5.68 -10.24 7.17
N SER A 176 4.75 -9.58 6.50
CA SER A 176 4.66 -9.49 5.04
C SER A 176 4.76 -8.03 4.59
N PRO A 177 5.06 -7.74 3.31
CA PRO A 177 5.01 -6.38 2.79
C PRO A 177 3.62 -5.77 2.93
N ASP A 178 2.56 -6.56 2.81
CA ASP A 178 1.18 -6.13 2.93
C ASP A 178 0.86 -5.71 4.38
N ASP A 179 1.27 -6.52 5.36
CA ASP A 179 1.10 -6.20 6.78
C ASP A 179 1.85 -4.92 7.17
N LEU A 180 3.09 -4.75 6.67
CA LEU A 180 3.88 -3.54 6.89
C LEU A 180 3.21 -2.32 6.26
N ALA A 181 2.75 -2.42 5.03
CA ALA A 181 2.08 -1.32 4.34
C ALA A 181 0.79 -0.90 5.08
N MET A 182 -0.03 -1.86 5.49
CA MET A 182 -1.26 -1.58 6.23
C MET A 182 -0.98 -1.05 7.64
N PHE A 183 0.08 -1.52 8.32
CA PHE A 183 0.55 -0.96 9.58
C PHE A 183 0.96 0.52 9.40
N ILE A 184 1.75 0.82 8.37
CA ILE A 184 2.17 2.18 8.04
C ILE A 184 0.93 3.07 7.78
N LEU A 185 0.00 2.61 6.95
CA LEU A 185 -1.25 3.34 6.66
C LEU A 185 -2.02 3.66 7.93
N ALA A 186 -2.19 2.69 8.82
CA ALA A 186 -2.90 2.87 10.08
C ALA A 186 -2.20 3.88 11.00
N MET A 187 -0.89 3.75 11.20
CA MET A 187 -0.14 4.62 12.13
C MET A 187 0.02 6.04 11.59
N LYS A 188 0.27 6.20 10.27
CA LYS A 188 0.30 7.53 9.63
C LYS A 188 -1.06 8.22 9.69
N THR A 189 -2.16 7.48 9.48
CA THR A 189 -3.52 8.02 9.65
C THR A 189 -3.77 8.44 11.10
N ALA A 190 -3.35 7.63 12.08
CA ALA A 190 -3.47 7.98 13.50
C ALA A 190 -2.63 9.22 13.84
N GLY A 191 -1.49 9.43 13.20
CA GLY A 191 -0.46 10.40 13.58
C GLY A 191 0.27 9.98 14.84
N ALA A 192 0.60 8.69 14.96
CA ALA A 192 1.19 8.07 16.14
C ALA A 192 2.30 7.09 15.77
N TYR A 193 3.21 6.83 16.71
CA TYR A 193 4.26 5.82 16.58
C TYR A 193 5.20 6.03 15.37
N ASP A 194 5.70 7.26 15.16
CA ASP A 194 6.58 7.59 14.03
C ASP A 194 7.83 6.72 13.98
N GLU A 195 8.45 6.38 15.13
CA GLU A 195 9.61 5.48 15.19
C GLU A 195 9.29 4.09 14.61
N TYR A 196 8.09 3.55 14.91
CA TYR A 196 7.67 2.25 14.38
C TYR A 196 7.40 2.33 12.88
N THR A 197 6.80 3.44 12.41
CA THR A 197 6.57 3.62 10.97
C THR A 197 7.86 3.80 10.19
N GLU A 198 8.85 4.51 10.73
CA GLU A 198 10.17 4.63 10.11
C GLU A 198 10.89 3.28 9.99
N ASP A 199 10.79 2.44 11.03
CA ASP A 199 11.34 1.08 11.00
C ASP A 199 10.56 0.19 10.01
N ALA A 200 9.22 0.29 10.00
CA ALA A 200 8.37 -0.44 9.07
C ALA A 200 8.67 -0.10 7.61
N TYR A 201 8.97 1.17 7.27
CA TYR A 201 9.45 1.54 5.94
C TYR A 201 10.77 0.87 5.57
N LYS A 202 11.73 0.80 6.49
CA LYS A 202 13.02 0.11 6.25
C LYS A 202 12.82 -1.38 6.00
N LEU A 203 11.91 -2.00 6.76
CA LEU A 203 11.55 -3.39 6.56
C LEU A 203 10.80 -3.60 5.23
N LEU A 204 9.87 -2.71 4.88
CA LEU A 204 9.15 -2.76 3.60
C LEU A 204 10.10 -2.71 2.41
N GLU A 205 11.16 -1.88 2.47
CA GLU A 205 12.20 -1.84 1.44
C GLU A 205 12.93 -3.16 1.25
N THR A 206 12.99 -4.02 2.25
CA THR A 206 13.64 -5.36 2.11
C THR A 206 12.85 -6.31 1.22
N TYR A 207 11.58 -6.03 0.95
CA TYR A 207 10.70 -6.78 0.04
C TYR A 207 10.69 -6.22 -1.37
N TYR A 208 11.40 -5.11 -1.61
CA TYR A 208 11.51 -4.49 -2.92
C TYR A 208 12.36 -5.33 -3.87
N THR A 209 11.87 -5.47 -5.11
CA THR A 209 12.62 -5.95 -6.25
C THR A 209 12.38 -5.02 -7.45
N GLU A 210 13.19 -5.12 -8.49
CA GLU A 210 12.97 -4.35 -9.74
C GLU A 210 11.62 -4.62 -10.41
N ASN A 211 10.94 -5.72 -10.03
CA ASN A 211 9.65 -6.12 -10.58
C ASN A 211 8.47 -5.81 -9.66
N GLY A 212 8.70 -5.31 -8.44
CA GLY A 212 7.68 -4.98 -7.46
C GLY A 212 7.98 -5.53 -6.06
N TYR A 213 6.99 -5.50 -5.18
CA TYR A 213 7.11 -5.95 -3.79
C TYR A 213 6.51 -7.35 -3.61
N SER A 214 7.14 -8.19 -2.81
CA SER A 214 6.58 -9.47 -2.36
C SER A 214 7.54 -10.31 -1.51
N ASN A 215 6.99 -11.29 -0.79
CA ASN A 215 7.73 -12.37 -0.13
C ASN A 215 8.09 -13.54 -1.07
N TYR A 216 7.26 -13.78 -2.11
CA TYR A 216 7.31 -15.02 -2.92
C TYR A 216 7.35 -14.78 -4.43
N GLY A 217 7.79 -13.61 -4.83
CA GLY A 217 7.75 -13.12 -6.20
C GLY A 217 6.87 -11.88 -6.29
N ALA A 218 7.28 -10.90 -7.09
CA ALA A 218 6.57 -9.63 -7.21
C ALA A 218 5.12 -9.85 -7.65
N ASN A 219 4.19 -9.19 -6.98
CA ASN A 219 2.77 -9.23 -7.28
C ASN A 219 2.12 -7.84 -7.21
N ALA A 220 0.93 -7.72 -7.81
CA ALA A 220 0.24 -6.45 -7.91
C ALA A 220 -0.23 -5.93 -6.54
N ASP A 221 -0.72 -6.82 -5.65
CA ASP A 221 -1.27 -6.40 -4.35
C ASP A 221 -0.21 -5.78 -3.45
N SER A 222 0.88 -6.52 -3.19
CA SER A 222 1.97 -6.02 -2.35
C SER A 222 2.58 -4.75 -2.92
N THR A 223 2.69 -4.66 -4.26
CA THR A 223 3.20 -3.45 -4.93
C THR A 223 2.22 -2.28 -4.79
N ALA A 224 0.92 -2.53 -4.94
CA ALA A 224 -0.12 -1.52 -4.73
C ALA A 224 -0.16 -1.03 -3.28
N LEU A 225 -0.11 -1.93 -2.29
CA LEU A 225 -0.10 -1.54 -0.88
C LEU A 225 1.16 -0.75 -0.51
N ALA A 226 2.32 -1.09 -1.07
CA ALA A 226 3.53 -0.29 -0.93
C ALA A 226 3.36 1.12 -1.52
N LEU A 227 2.72 1.26 -2.70
CA LEU A 227 2.36 2.56 -3.28
C LEU A 227 1.52 3.39 -2.30
N ALA A 228 0.48 2.80 -1.70
CA ALA A 228 -0.36 3.48 -0.73
C ALA A 228 0.44 3.94 0.51
N ALA A 229 1.35 3.09 1.02
CA ALA A 229 2.19 3.41 2.16
C ALA A 229 3.14 4.58 1.90
N TYR A 230 3.80 4.65 0.73
CA TYR A 230 4.63 5.81 0.39
C TYR A 230 3.81 7.07 0.11
N SER A 231 2.64 6.90 -0.48
CA SER A 231 1.74 8.02 -0.80
C SER A 231 1.23 8.73 0.45
N ILE A 232 0.80 7.99 1.47
CA ILE A 232 0.33 8.59 2.73
C ILE A 232 1.44 9.32 3.49
N ALA A 233 2.70 8.93 3.28
CA ALA A 233 3.86 9.61 3.84
C ALA A 233 4.20 10.91 3.10
N GLY A 234 3.61 11.17 1.94
CA GLY A 234 4.00 12.26 1.05
C GLY A 234 5.39 12.06 0.43
N ASN A 235 5.87 10.81 0.39
CA ASN A 235 7.14 10.48 -0.27
C ASN A 235 6.90 10.30 -1.76
N THR A 236 6.81 11.42 -2.49
CA THR A 236 6.48 11.45 -3.92
C THR A 236 7.48 10.67 -4.76
N GLU A 237 8.79 10.80 -4.50
CA GLU A 237 9.83 10.12 -5.27
C GLU A 237 9.66 8.58 -5.22
N LYS A 238 9.44 8.03 -4.03
CA LYS A 238 9.21 6.59 -3.88
C LYS A 238 7.85 6.16 -4.42
N ALA A 239 6.81 6.95 -4.19
CA ALA A 239 5.47 6.66 -4.68
C ALA A 239 5.45 6.66 -6.22
N ASP A 240 6.10 7.61 -6.89
CA ASP A 240 6.22 7.66 -8.34
C ASP A 240 6.95 6.42 -8.88
N ALA A 241 8.08 6.03 -8.26
CA ALA A 241 8.82 4.85 -8.67
C ALA A 241 8.00 3.55 -8.51
N VAL A 242 7.23 3.42 -7.42
CA VAL A 242 6.37 2.25 -7.18
C VAL A 242 5.17 2.26 -8.12
N TYR A 243 4.58 3.43 -8.40
CA TYR A 243 3.52 3.57 -9.40
C TYR A 243 3.98 3.10 -10.78
N ASP A 244 5.16 3.55 -11.23
CA ASP A 244 5.72 3.14 -12.53
C ASP A 244 5.89 1.62 -12.61
N ILE A 245 6.39 0.98 -11.55
CA ILE A 245 6.52 -0.47 -11.47
C ILE A 245 5.15 -1.15 -11.52
N LEU A 246 4.17 -0.66 -10.76
CA LEU A 246 2.81 -1.20 -10.70
C LEU A 246 2.16 -1.16 -12.09
N ILE A 247 2.24 -0.03 -12.77
CA ILE A 247 1.66 0.12 -14.12
C ILE A 247 2.41 -0.71 -15.14
N LYS A 248 3.74 -0.62 -15.18
CA LYS A 248 4.56 -1.30 -16.18
C LYS A 248 4.45 -2.82 -16.13
N ASN A 249 4.42 -3.39 -14.92
CA ASN A 249 4.53 -4.84 -14.75
C ASN A 249 3.18 -5.54 -14.60
N PHE A 250 2.17 -4.85 -14.06
CA PHE A 250 0.91 -5.50 -13.69
C PHE A 250 -0.32 -4.95 -14.40
N TYR A 251 -0.34 -3.68 -14.85
CA TYR A 251 -1.52 -3.14 -15.51
C TYR A 251 -1.70 -3.74 -16.91
N ASP A 252 -2.93 -4.14 -17.24
CA ASP A 252 -3.31 -4.62 -18.57
C ASP A 252 -4.10 -3.54 -19.32
N GLU A 253 -3.47 -2.89 -20.29
CA GLU A 253 -4.08 -1.84 -21.12
C GLU A 253 -5.33 -2.30 -21.89
N LYS A 254 -5.51 -3.62 -22.09
CA LYS A 254 -6.66 -4.15 -22.84
C LYS A 254 -7.88 -4.31 -21.98
N THR A 255 -7.69 -4.72 -20.72
CA THR A 255 -8.79 -5.00 -19.80
C THR A 255 -9.02 -3.87 -18.81
N GLY A 256 -7.98 -3.08 -18.52
CA GLY A 256 -7.97 -2.08 -17.45
C GLY A 256 -7.73 -2.67 -16.05
N GLY A 257 -7.55 -3.99 -15.96
CA GLY A 257 -7.27 -4.70 -14.70
C GLY A 257 -5.79 -4.80 -14.39
N PHE A 258 -5.49 -5.28 -13.17
CA PHE A 258 -4.14 -5.60 -12.72
C PHE A 258 -3.95 -7.11 -12.65
N LYS A 259 -2.91 -7.62 -13.32
CA LYS A 259 -2.62 -9.04 -13.45
C LYS A 259 -2.23 -9.66 -12.13
N ALA A 260 -2.79 -10.82 -11.83
CA ALA A 260 -2.40 -11.66 -10.70
C ALA A 260 -2.61 -13.14 -11.06
N ASP A 261 -1.75 -14.01 -10.53
CA ASP A 261 -1.81 -15.45 -10.78
C ASP A 261 -2.99 -16.15 -10.07
N TYR A 262 -3.60 -15.48 -9.09
CA TYR A 262 -4.65 -16.05 -8.24
C TYR A 262 -6.04 -15.40 -8.45
N ASP A 263 -6.16 -14.07 -8.45
CA ASP A 263 -7.43 -13.34 -8.65
C ASP A 263 -7.15 -11.90 -9.13
N GLU A 264 -7.37 -11.65 -10.42
CA GLU A 264 -7.15 -10.32 -11.02
C GLU A 264 -8.15 -9.28 -10.50
N TYR A 265 -9.36 -9.67 -10.10
CA TYR A 265 -10.33 -8.73 -9.53
C TYR A 265 -9.89 -8.25 -8.15
N TYR A 266 -9.34 -9.17 -7.34
CA TYR A 266 -8.80 -8.83 -6.03
C TYR A 266 -7.60 -7.89 -6.15
N ALA A 267 -6.62 -8.26 -6.99
CA ALA A 267 -5.44 -7.44 -7.26
C ALA A 267 -5.81 -6.04 -7.79
N THR A 268 -6.81 -5.99 -8.67
CA THR A 268 -7.30 -4.72 -9.22
C THR A 268 -7.98 -3.87 -8.15
N ALA A 269 -8.75 -4.48 -7.24
CA ALA A 269 -9.37 -3.73 -6.14
C ALA A 269 -8.31 -3.13 -5.20
N ASP A 270 -7.26 -3.87 -4.86
CA ASP A 270 -6.17 -3.35 -4.03
C ASP A 270 -5.34 -2.29 -4.78
N ALA A 271 -5.19 -2.39 -6.10
CA ALA A 271 -4.62 -1.32 -6.91
C ALA A 271 -5.49 -0.05 -6.92
N VAL A 272 -6.82 -0.16 -7.08
CA VAL A 272 -7.75 0.98 -6.97
C VAL A 272 -7.65 1.63 -5.59
N PHE A 273 -7.58 0.85 -4.52
CA PHE A 273 -7.34 1.35 -3.17
C PHE A 273 -6.06 2.18 -3.10
N ALA A 274 -4.94 1.66 -3.61
CA ALA A 274 -3.66 2.35 -3.59
C ALA A 274 -3.64 3.62 -4.43
N LEU A 275 -4.23 3.59 -5.63
CA LEU A 275 -4.34 4.76 -6.50
C LEU A 275 -5.11 5.90 -5.83
N SER A 276 -6.07 5.61 -4.94
CA SER A 276 -6.78 6.63 -4.17
C SER A 276 -5.89 7.40 -3.19
N PHE A 277 -4.79 6.81 -2.72
CA PHE A 277 -3.76 7.49 -1.92
C PHE A 277 -2.75 8.23 -2.77
N TYR A 278 -2.43 7.70 -3.95
CA TYR A 278 -1.46 8.31 -4.85
C TYR A 278 -2.04 9.54 -5.57
N MET A 279 -3.32 9.54 -5.94
CA MET A 279 -4.00 10.63 -6.63
C MET A 279 -3.74 12.03 -6.03
N PRO A 280 -3.81 12.25 -4.70
CA PRO A 280 -3.59 13.58 -4.11
C PRO A 280 -2.17 14.11 -4.30
N ILE A 281 -1.17 13.22 -4.42
CA ILE A 281 0.26 13.60 -4.54
C ILE A 281 0.78 13.49 -5.98
N ALA A 282 0.00 12.95 -6.90
CA ALA A 282 0.32 12.91 -8.33
C ALA A 282 0.46 14.33 -8.88
N GLN A 283 1.23 14.47 -9.97
CA GLN A 283 1.52 15.78 -10.59
C GLN A 283 0.24 16.43 -11.13
N GLU A 284 0.16 17.75 -11.00
CA GLU A 284 -0.92 18.51 -11.65
C GLU A 284 -0.77 18.47 -13.16
N ASP A 285 -1.90 18.40 -13.86
CA ASP A 285 -1.91 18.38 -15.31
C ASP A 285 -1.29 19.65 -15.90
N GLY A 286 -0.37 19.48 -16.84
CA GLY A 286 0.29 20.60 -17.50
C GLY A 286 1.48 21.22 -16.74
N GLN A 287 1.89 20.66 -15.60
CA GLN A 287 3.18 21.03 -14.98
C GLN A 287 4.32 20.28 -15.68
N GLU A 288 5.17 21.01 -16.41
CA GLU A 288 6.48 20.49 -16.77
C GLU A 288 7.32 20.33 -15.51
N SER A 289 7.89 19.16 -15.27
CA SER A 289 8.77 18.91 -14.13
C SER A 289 9.94 19.88 -14.14
N THR A 290 9.97 20.81 -13.16
CA THR A 290 11.00 21.81 -13.02
C THR A 290 12.24 21.33 -12.28
N THR A 291 12.38 20.05 -11.99
CA THR A 291 13.62 19.48 -11.45
C THR A 291 14.65 19.24 -12.54
N ALA A 292 15.21 20.33 -13.06
CA ALA A 292 16.52 20.27 -13.71
C ALA A 292 17.54 19.90 -12.63
N PRO A 293 18.48 18.95 -12.87
CA PRO A 293 19.52 18.65 -11.91
C PRO A 293 20.36 19.92 -11.71
N GLU A 294 20.47 20.40 -10.47
CA GLU A 294 21.47 21.40 -10.09
C GLU A 294 22.85 20.83 -10.45
N THR A 295 23.38 21.27 -11.57
CA THR A 295 24.76 21.02 -11.94
C THR A 295 25.64 21.87 -11.03
N THR A 296 25.99 21.32 -9.87
CA THR A 296 27.03 21.90 -9.01
C THR A 296 28.35 21.73 -9.75
N THR A 297 28.72 22.72 -10.54
CA THR A 297 30.06 22.87 -11.12
C THR A 297 31.02 23.22 -9.98
N GLN A 298 31.56 22.20 -9.32
CA GLN A 298 32.74 22.41 -8.47
C GLN A 298 33.93 22.70 -9.39
N ALA A 299 34.35 23.94 -9.39
CA ALA A 299 35.61 24.36 -9.97
C ALA A 299 36.76 23.72 -9.19
N GLN A 300 37.38 22.72 -9.79
CA GLN A 300 38.57 22.04 -9.28
C GLN A 300 39.77 22.94 -9.54
N THR A 301 40.22 23.68 -8.52
CA THR A 301 41.51 24.39 -8.52
C THR A 301 42.60 23.33 -8.32
N THR A 302 43.37 23.10 -9.39
CA THR A 302 44.60 22.32 -9.35
C THR A 302 45.70 23.14 -8.70
N THR A 303 46.19 22.73 -7.52
CA THR A 303 47.53 23.07 -7.02
C THR A 303 48.31 21.76 -6.87
N ALA A 304 49.35 21.69 -7.68
CA ALA A 304 50.37 20.65 -7.58
C ALA A 304 51.32 20.97 -6.41
N ALA A 305 51.64 20.01 -5.60
CA ALA A 305 52.93 19.96 -4.88
C ALA A 305 53.24 18.54 -4.43
N ASP A 306 54.47 18.19 -4.72
CA ASP A 306 55.25 16.97 -4.49
C ASP A 306 55.33 16.47 -3.04
N ASN A 307 55.48 15.20 -2.87
CA ASN A 307 56.60 14.46 -2.35
C ASN A 307 56.33 13.35 -1.27
N LYS A 308 56.80 12.20 -1.66
CA LYS A 308 57.54 11.14 -0.89
C LYS A 308 56.89 10.35 0.27
N ASN A 309 56.79 9.07 -0.06
CA ASN A 309 57.36 7.91 0.69
C ASN A 309 57.03 7.70 2.18
N SER A 310 56.33 6.59 2.47
CA SER A 310 56.93 5.48 3.22
C SER A 310 55.89 4.33 3.43
N ASP A 311 56.45 3.18 3.15
CA ASP A 311 56.03 1.79 3.37
C ASP A 311 55.63 1.52 4.83
N THR A 312 54.53 0.82 5.07
CA THR A 312 54.46 -0.23 6.10
C THR A 312 53.20 -1.07 5.96
N SER A 313 53.44 -2.31 5.64
CA SER A 313 52.52 -3.46 5.71
C SER A 313 51.90 -3.69 7.08
N LYS A 314 50.60 -3.97 7.18
CA LYS A 314 50.05 -4.85 8.20
C LYS A 314 48.78 -5.57 7.72
N LYS A 315 48.84 -6.88 7.92
CA LYS A 315 47.89 -7.94 7.57
C LYS A 315 46.48 -7.72 8.16
N SER A 316 45.48 -8.07 7.37
CA SER A 316 44.12 -8.41 7.80
C SER A 316 44.08 -9.81 8.43
N PRO A 317 43.22 -10.06 9.42
CA PRO A 317 42.74 -11.38 9.70
C PRO A 317 41.38 -11.63 9.04
N SER A 318 41.32 -12.73 8.30
CA SER A 318 40.08 -13.33 7.77
C SER A 318 39.32 -14.01 8.91
N THR A 319 38.04 -13.75 9.05
CA THR A 319 37.10 -14.67 9.68
C THR A 319 35.95 -14.93 8.74
N GLY A 320 36.01 -16.08 8.09
CA GLY A 320 34.88 -16.64 7.37
C GLY A 320 33.84 -17.15 8.35
N VAL A 321 32.59 -16.84 8.07
CA VAL A 321 31.46 -17.58 8.62
C VAL A 321 30.68 -18.09 7.43
N GLU A 322 30.76 -19.39 7.23
CA GLU A 322 29.88 -20.12 6.30
C GLU A 322 28.46 -20.15 6.88
N ILE A 323 27.50 -19.63 6.13
CA ILE A 323 26.08 -19.82 6.42
C ILE A 323 25.56 -20.86 5.43
N ALA A 324 25.20 -22.03 5.94
CA ALA A 324 24.50 -23.06 5.17
C ALA A 324 23.04 -22.69 4.95
N PRO A 325 22.44 -23.01 3.79
CA PRO A 325 21.04 -22.66 3.50
C PRO A 325 20.08 -23.65 4.16
N ALA A 326 19.18 -23.15 5.02
CA ALA A 326 18.00 -23.90 5.43
C ALA A 326 16.86 -23.55 4.46
N ILE A 327 16.72 -24.38 3.41
CA ILE A 327 15.56 -24.36 2.51
C ILE A 327 14.67 -25.54 2.89
N GLY A 328 13.38 -25.26 3.14
CA GLY A 328 12.36 -26.28 3.06
C GLY A 328 11.53 -26.50 4.31
N ALA A 329 10.39 -25.80 4.46
CA ALA A 329 9.20 -26.31 5.18
C ALA A 329 7.89 -25.49 4.95
N ALA A 330 7.90 -24.33 4.25
CA ALA A 330 6.72 -23.46 4.18
C ALA A 330 5.74 -23.73 2.99
N ALA A 331 6.12 -24.58 2.03
CA ALA A 331 5.33 -24.81 0.83
C ALA A 331 4.14 -25.79 0.98
N VAL A 332 3.97 -26.44 2.12
CA VAL A 332 2.96 -27.53 2.30
C VAL A 332 1.64 -27.03 2.92
N ALA A 333 1.63 -25.88 3.59
CA ALA A 333 0.45 -25.42 4.33
C ALA A 333 -0.61 -24.74 3.46
N LEU A 334 -0.26 -24.08 2.37
CA LEU A 334 -1.24 -23.39 1.50
C LEU A 334 -2.05 -24.34 0.59
N MET A 335 -1.52 -25.51 0.25
CA MET A 335 -2.28 -26.50 -0.53
C MET A 335 -3.32 -27.29 0.28
N ALA A 336 -3.25 -27.27 1.59
CA ALA A 336 -4.23 -27.97 2.45
C ALA A 336 -5.55 -27.20 2.59
N PHE A 337 -5.55 -25.87 2.45
CA PHE A 337 -6.79 -25.07 2.55
C PHE A 337 -7.65 -25.15 1.28
N ALA A 338 -7.04 -25.26 0.10
CA ALA A 338 -7.79 -25.43 -1.15
C ALA A 338 -8.45 -26.82 -1.28
N ALA A 339 -7.88 -27.84 -0.65
CA ALA A 339 -8.45 -29.21 -0.67
C ALA A 339 -9.61 -29.42 0.31
N ALA A 340 -9.64 -28.66 1.42
CA ALA A 340 -10.73 -28.75 2.41
C ALA A 340 -12.02 -28.08 1.93
N ALA A 341 -11.94 -27.05 1.10
CA ALA A 341 -13.10 -26.36 0.54
C ALA A 341 -13.84 -27.18 -0.52
N LYS A 342 -13.17 -28.11 -1.22
CA LYS A 342 -13.79 -29.00 -2.22
C LYS A 342 -14.55 -30.21 -1.63
N LYS A 343 -14.31 -30.58 -0.37
CA LYS A 343 -14.96 -31.75 0.27
C LYS A 343 -16.30 -31.45 0.95
N LYS A 344 -16.76 -30.19 0.97
CA LYS A 344 -18.06 -29.80 1.55
C LYS A 344 -19.18 -29.58 0.52
N LYS A 345 -18.95 -29.93 -0.75
CA LYS A 345 -19.97 -29.87 -1.83
C LYS A 345 -20.08 -31.21 -2.58
N ALA A 346 -20.15 -32.31 -1.85
CA ALA A 346 -20.60 -33.59 -2.36
C ALA A 346 -21.60 -34.19 -1.35
#